data_1e47cf8472a4730be0f179a3a0fadd07
#
_entry.id   1e47cf8472a4730be0f179a3a0fadd07
#
_cell.length_a   1.000
_cell.length_b   1.000
_cell.length_c   1.000
_cell.angle_alpha   90.00
_cell.angle_beta   90.00
_cell.angle_gamma   90.00
#
_symmetry.space_group_name_H-M   'P 1'
#
loop_
_entity.id
_entity.type
_entity.pdbx_description
1 polymer ?
#
loop_
_entity_poly.entity_id
_entity_poly.type
_entity_poly.pdbx_seq_one_letter_code
_entity_poly.pdbx_strand_id
1 'polypeptide(L)'
;EISLGLVGSEMCIRDSYTMVAGWMVYYVYVMGSGQLHGGSVEAIEDKFTGMLASPGLMVAITLAVIVCCIGICSLGLQNGVERVTKIMMLALIVLMIVMAVNSLMLSGNEEGLKFYLVPSIERANARGWGNVLFDAMTQAFFTLSVGMGSMEIFGSYIGKERKLSGEA
;
A
#
# COMPACT_ATOMS: atom_id res chain seq x y z
N GLU A 1 -7.64 27.73 9.75
CA GLU A 1 -6.19 27.76 9.37
C GLU A 1 -5.65 26.36 9.49
N ILE A 2 -5.44 25.72 8.34
CA ILE A 2 -4.73 24.43 8.29
C ILE A 2 -3.29 24.74 8.68
N SER A 3 -2.79 24.11 9.74
CA SER A 3 -1.43 24.38 10.18
C SER A 3 -0.42 23.97 9.10
N LEU A 4 0.55 24.83 8.81
CA LEU A 4 1.62 24.61 7.82
C LEU A 4 2.35 23.26 8.03
N GLY A 5 2.37 22.73 9.25
CA GLY A 5 2.93 21.42 9.56
C GLY A 5 2.12 20.25 8.99
N LEU A 6 0.80 20.37 8.94
CA LEU A 6 -0.08 19.33 8.39
C LEU A 6 0.10 19.24 6.86
N VAL A 7 0.18 20.38 6.19
CA VAL A 7 0.43 20.45 4.74
C VAL A 7 1.78 19.85 4.37
N GLY A 8 2.82 20.10 5.18
CA GLY A 8 4.16 19.53 4.95
C GLY A 8 4.20 18.01 5.10
N SER A 9 3.51 17.45 6.09
CA SER A 9 3.45 16.00 6.29
C SER A 9 2.66 15.29 5.19
N GLU A 10 1.56 15.87 4.72
CA GLU A 10 0.80 15.33 3.60
C GLU A 10 1.60 15.34 2.29
N MET A 11 2.37 16.38 2.03
CA MET A 11 3.24 16.43 0.84
C MET A 11 4.31 15.33 0.89
N CYS A 12 4.98 15.15 2.02
CA CYS A 12 6.00 14.10 2.17
C CYS A 12 5.41 12.69 1.97
N ILE A 13 4.24 12.41 2.53
CA ILE A 13 3.56 11.13 2.38
C ILE A 13 3.18 10.93 0.91
N ARG A 14 2.61 11.92 0.27
CA ARG A 14 2.20 11.88 -1.14
C ARG A 14 3.38 11.60 -2.07
N ASP A 15 4.50 12.25 -1.87
CA ASP A 15 5.72 12.05 -2.67
C ASP A 15 6.25 10.63 -2.52
N SER A 16 6.33 10.12 -1.29
CA SER A 16 6.77 8.76 -1.01
C SER A 16 5.87 7.71 -1.66
N TYR A 17 4.56 7.86 -1.53
CA TYR A 17 3.60 6.93 -2.14
C TYR A 17 3.63 6.97 -3.67
N THR A 18 3.87 8.13 -4.27
CA THR A 18 3.98 8.25 -5.73
C THR A 18 5.19 7.50 -6.26
N MET A 19 6.34 7.56 -5.56
CA MET A 19 7.52 6.78 -5.90
C MET A 19 7.27 5.28 -5.78
N VAL A 20 6.69 4.84 -4.67
CA VAL A 20 6.36 3.42 -4.44
C VAL A 20 5.36 2.91 -5.49
N ALA A 21 4.36 3.70 -5.85
CA ALA A 21 3.45 3.35 -6.95
C ALA A 21 4.18 3.19 -8.28
N GLY A 22 5.15 4.04 -8.56
CA GLY A 22 6.03 3.91 -9.72
C GLY A 22 6.79 2.58 -9.73
N TRP A 23 7.37 2.19 -8.60
CA TRP A 23 8.06 0.89 -8.47
C TRP A 23 7.12 -0.28 -8.71
N MET A 24 5.92 -0.22 -8.16
CA MET A 24 4.91 -1.27 -8.37
C MET A 24 4.54 -1.41 -9.85
N VAL A 25 4.32 -0.32 -10.56
CA VAL A 25 4.04 -0.32 -12.01
C VAL A 25 5.20 -0.92 -12.79
N TYR A 26 6.43 -0.58 -12.45
CA TYR A 26 7.62 -1.17 -13.07
C TYR A 26 7.68 -2.68 -12.86
N TYR A 27 7.44 -3.16 -11.63
CA TYR A 27 7.45 -4.59 -11.33
C TYR A 27 6.32 -5.35 -12.03
N VAL A 28 5.14 -4.77 -12.17
CA VAL A 28 4.05 -5.35 -12.97
C VAL A 28 4.50 -5.55 -14.42
N TYR A 29 5.20 -4.58 -14.99
CA TYR A 29 5.75 -4.70 -16.35
C TYR A 29 6.84 -5.79 -16.43
N VAL A 30 7.79 -5.82 -15.51
CA VAL A 30 8.88 -6.80 -15.46
C VAL A 30 8.35 -8.23 -15.28
N MET A 31 7.37 -8.40 -14.40
CA MET A 31 6.72 -9.69 -14.19
C MET A 31 5.88 -10.12 -15.39
N GLY A 32 5.11 -9.21 -15.95
CA GLY A 32 4.29 -9.47 -17.14
C GLY A 32 5.10 -9.80 -18.40
N SER A 33 6.31 -9.24 -18.51
CA SER A 33 7.25 -9.55 -19.60
C SER A 33 8.03 -10.86 -19.39
N GLY A 34 7.82 -11.57 -18.27
CA GLY A 34 8.47 -12.85 -17.99
C GLY A 34 9.95 -12.77 -17.63
N GLN A 35 10.50 -11.57 -17.42
CA GLN A 35 11.92 -11.37 -17.12
C GLN A 35 12.37 -11.95 -15.77
N LEU A 36 11.43 -12.28 -14.89
CA LEU A 36 11.68 -12.87 -13.57
C LEU A 36 11.39 -14.38 -13.52
N HIS A 37 11.01 -15.01 -14.65
CA HIS A 37 10.75 -16.44 -14.69
C HIS A 37 12.04 -17.25 -14.39
N GLY A 38 12.04 -17.93 -13.24
CA GLY A 38 13.18 -18.77 -12.82
C GLY A 38 14.39 -17.98 -12.27
N GLY A 39 14.23 -16.69 -12.00
CA GLY A 39 15.28 -15.86 -11.41
C GLY A 39 15.58 -16.22 -9.95
N SER A 40 16.85 -16.25 -9.57
CA SER A 40 17.27 -16.31 -8.18
C SER A 40 16.92 -15.03 -7.43
N VAL A 41 16.92 -15.07 -6.10
CA VAL A 41 16.69 -13.88 -5.26
C VAL A 41 17.67 -12.76 -5.60
N GLU A 42 18.92 -13.11 -5.87
CA GLU A 42 19.98 -12.17 -6.29
C GLU A 42 19.62 -11.44 -7.58
N ALA A 43 19.07 -12.15 -8.58
CA ALA A 43 18.63 -11.52 -9.82
C ALA A 43 17.49 -10.51 -9.65
N ILE A 44 16.64 -10.71 -8.64
CA ILE A 44 15.56 -9.78 -8.28
C ILE A 44 16.12 -8.53 -7.59
N GLU A 45 17.09 -8.72 -6.69
CA GLU A 45 17.79 -7.61 -6.03
C GLU A 45 18.60 -6.77 -7.02
N ASP A 46 19.28 -7.40 -7.96
CA ASP A 46 20.00 -6.70 -9.02
C ASP A 46 19.08 -5.88 -9.94
N LYS A 47 17.90 -6.40 -10.25
CA LYS A 47 16.88 -5.64 -10.99
C LYS A 47 16.37 -4.44 -10.20
N PHE A 48 16.18 -4.58 -8.91
CA PHE A 48 15.74 -3.48 -8.04
C PHE A 48 16.82 -2.40 -7.90
N THR A 49 18.04 -2.78 -7.61
CA THR A 49 19.17 -1.86 -7.51
C THR A 49 19.49 -1.19 -8.85
N GLY A 50 19.39 -1.91 -9.96
CA GLY A 50 19.53 -1.37 -11.31
C GLY A 50 18.43 -0.35 -11.65
N MET A 51 17.20 -0.58 -11.23
CA MET A 51 16.12 0.38 -11.37
C MET A 51 16.41 1.66 -10.56
N LEU A 52 16.82 1.52 -9.30
CA LEU A 52 17.17 2.66 -8.44
C LEU A 52 18.36 3.45 -8.94
N ALA A 53 19.33 2.77 -9.59
CA ALA A 53 20.50 3.41 -10.18
C ALA A 53 20.19 4.15 -11.51
N SER A 54 18.97 4.02 -12.03
CA SER A 54 18.56 4.62 -13.32
C SER A 54 17.61 5.81 -13.09
N PRO A 55 18.11 7.03 -12.82
CA PRO A 55 17.26 8.18 -12.49
C PRO A 55 16.30 8.56 -13.62
N GLY A 56 16.69 8.39 -14.87
CA GLY A 56 15.83 8.66 -16.03
C GLY A 56 14.60 7.74 -16.09
N LEU A 57 14.79 6.45 -15.81
CA LEU A 57 13.70 5.47 -15.75
C LEU A 57 12.75 5.79 -14.59
N MET A 58 13.30 6.12 -13.41
CA MET A 58 12.52 6.49 -12.22
C MET A 58 11.65 7.71 -12.50
N VAL A 59 12.21 8.76 -13.05
CA VAL A 59 11.47 9.99 -13.41
C VAL A 59 10.38 9.68 -14.44
N ALA A 60 10.68 8.90 -15.48
CA ALA A 60 9.69 8.57 -16.51
C ALA A 60 8.49 7.81 -15.94
N ILE A 61 8.73 6.81 -15.09
CA ILE A 61 7.67 6.01 -14.47
C ILE A 61 6.84 6.87 -13.49
N THR A 62 7.50 7.68 -12.67
CA THR A 62 6.83 8.58 -11.73
C THR A 62 5.95 9.59 -12.48
N LEU A 63 6.44 10.17 -13.57
CA LEU A 63 5.65 11.06 -14.43
C LEU A 63 4.44 10.34 -15.04
N ALA A 64 4.61 9.11 -15.49
CA ALA A 64 3.49 8.31 -16.03
C ALA A 64 2.41 8.08 -14.98
N VAL A 65 2.79 7.76 -13.73
CA VAL A 65 1.85 7.62 -12.60
C VAL A 65 1.14 8.94 -12.32
N ILE A 66 1.86 10.06 -12.27
CA ILE A 66 1.28 11.39 -12.02
C ILE A 66 0.28 11.75 -13.12
N VAL A 67 0.62 11.56 -14.39
CA VAL A 67 -0.27 11.83 -15.51
C VAL A 67 -1.54 10.96 -15.43
N CYS A 68 -1.39 9.68 -15.08
CA CYS A 68 -2.52 8.79 -14.88
C CYS A 68 -3.42 9.25 -13.73
N CYS A 69 -2.84 9.66 -12.60
CA CYS A 69 -3.60 10.21 -11.46
C CYS A 69 -4.33 11.51 -11.83
N ILE A 70 -3.67 12.42 -12.53
CA ILE A 70 -4.30 13.66 -13.02
C ILE A 70 -5.44 13.32 -13.97
N GLY A 71 -5.27 12.38 -14.88
CA GLY A 71 -6.32 11.91 -15.78
C GLY A 71 -7.54 11.38 -15.05
N ILE A 72 -7.34 10.55 -14.02
CA ILE A 72 -8.45 10.02 -13.20
C ILE A 72 -9.15 11.15 -12.43
N CYS A 73 -8.38 12.05 -11.82
CA CYS A 73 -8.93 13.18 -11.08
C CYS A 73 -9.69 14.17 -11.97
N SER A 74 -9.28 14.34 -13.23
CA SER A 74 -9.96 15.22 -14.19
C SER A 74 -11.37 14.76 -14.57
N LEU A 75 -11.65 13.46 -14.43
CA LEU A 75 -12.99 12.89 -14.65
C LEU A 75 -13.97 13.19 -13.50
N GLY A 76 -13.50 13.85 -12.45
CA GLY A 76 -14.27 14.21 -11.26
C GLY A 76 -14.33 13.11 -10.19
N LEU A 77 -14.80 13.53 -9.01
CA LEU A 77 -14.75 12.66 -7.82
C LEU A 77 -15.67 11.44 -7.95
N GLN A 78 -16.90 11.62 -8.40
CA GLN A 78 -17.89 10.54 -8.48
C GLN A 78 -17.66 9.59 -9.67
N ASN A 79 -17.35 10.13 -10.84
CA ASN A 79 -17.21 9.33 -12.06
C ASN A 79 -15.78 8.81 -12.28
N GLY A 80 -14.77 9.52 -11.77
CA GLY A 80 -13.37 9.13 -11.89
C GLY A 80 -12.88 8.37 -10.66
N VAL A 81 -12.63 9.09 -9.59
CA VAL A 81 -11.94 8.53 -8.40
C VAL A 81 -12.75 7.42 -7.76
N GLU A 82 -14.03 7.63 -7.48
CA GLU A 82 -14.89 6.64 -6.81
C GLU A 82 -15.03 5.35 -7.62
N ARG A 83 -15.24 5.47 -8.93
CA ARG A 83 -15.40 4.31 -9.80
C ARG A 83 -14.13 3.49 -9.94
N VAL A 84 -13.00 4.16 -10.14
CA VAL A 84 -11.69 3.50 -10.22
C VAL A 84 -11.34 2.83 -8.90
N THR A 85 -11.55 3.51 -7.77
CA THR A 85 -11.28 2.96 -6.44
C THR A 85 -12.14 1.72 -6.16
N LYS A 86 -13.43 1.73 -6.49
CA LYS A 86 -14.30 0.54 -6.34
C LYS A 86 -13.79 -0.65 -7.13
N ILE A 87 -13.40 -0.44 -8.38
CA ILE A 87 -12.87 -1.52 -9.23
C ILE A 87 -11.54 -2.04 -8.67
N MET A 88 -10.65 -1.15 -8.26
CA MET A 88 -9.36 -1.53 -7.68
C MET A 88 -9.53 -2.29 -6.37
N MET A 89 -10.42 -1.84 -5.48
CA MET A 89 -10.71 -2.55 -4.21
C MET A 89 -11.29 -3.93 -4.45
N LEU A 90 -12.22 -4.07 -5.40
CA LEU A 90 -12.77 -5.38 -5.75
C LEU A 90 -11.69 -6.32 -6.32
N ALA A 91 -10.87 -5.82 -7.24
CA ALA A 91 -9.76 -6.56 -7.81
C ALA A 91 -8.75 -7.00 -6.72
N LEU A 92 -8.45 -6.11 -5.76
CA LEU A 92 -7.57 -6.41 -4.64
C LEU A 92 -8.14 -7.52 -3.74
N ILE A 93 -9.42 -7.47 -3.42
CA ILE A 93 -10.09 -8.52 -2.62
C ILE A 93 -10.03 -9.87 -3.34
N VAL A 94 -10.34 -9.91 -4.64
CA VAL A 94 -10.26 -11.13 -5.43
C VAL A 94 -8.84 -11.67 -5.46
N LEU A 95 -7.85 -10.81 -5.67
CA LEU A 95 -6.43 -11.18 -5.68
C LEU A 95 -5.99 -11.71 -4.31
N MET A 96 -6.41 -11.09 -3.23
CA MET A 96 -6.12 -11.58 -1.87
C MET A 96 -6.72 -12.96 -1.62
N ILE A 97 -7.94 -13.22 -2.06
CA ILE A 97 -8.59 -14.53 -1.94
C ILE A 97 -7.80 -15.58 -2.74
N VAL A 98 -7.44 -15.27 -3.99
CA VAL A 98 -6.66 -16.17 -4.84
C VAL A 98 -5.31 -16.48 -4.21
N MET A 99 -4.61 -15.48 -3.68
CA MET A 99 -3.32 -15.65 -2.99
C MET A 99 -3.47 -16.48 -1.72
N ALA A 100 -4.52 -16.25 -0.93
CA ALA A 100 -4.80 -17.00 0.28
C ALA A 100 -5.07 -18.48 -0.03
N VAL A 101 -5.91 -18.75 -1.02
CA VAL A 101 -6.21 -20.12 -1.46
C VAL A 101 -4.95 -20.81 -1.98
N ASN A 102 -4.18 -20.14 -2.82
CA ASN A 102 -2.91 -20.67 -3.33
C ASN A 102 -1.91 -20.97 -2.20
N SER A 103 -1.80 -20.09 -1.22
CA SER A 103 -0.93 -20.28 -0.06
C SER A 103 -1.37 -21.45 0.81
N LEU A 104 -2.68 -21.69 0.95
CA LEU A 104 -3.20 -22.84 1.69
C LEU A 104 -3.00 -24.18 0.94
N MET A 105 -2.91 -24.13 -0.38
CA MET A 105 -2.66 -25.34 -1.19
C MET A 105 -1.19 -25.72 -1.32
N LEU A 106 -0.27 -24.85 -0.88
CA LEU A 106 1.16 -25.15 -0.91
C LEU A 106 1.53 -26.16 0.16
N SER A 107 2.32 -27.18 -0.23
CA SER A 107 2.88 -28.14 0.74
C SER A 107 3.88 -27.43 1.66
N GLY A 108 3.69 -27.55 2.98
CA GLY A 108 4.52 -26.87 3.99
C GLY A 108 3.88 -25.59 4.59
N ASN A 109 2.63 -25.30 4.25
CA ASN A 109 1.89 -24.15 4.76
C ASN A 109 1.67 -24.16 6.29
N GLU A 110 1.76 -25.36 6.93
CA GLU A 110 1.48 -25.50 8.38
C GLU A 110 2.39 -24.65 9.25
N GLU A 111 3.67 -24.57 8.92
CA GLU A 111 4.62 -23.75 9.69
C GLU A 111 4.35 -22.25 9.52
N GLY A 112 4.03 -21.82 8.30
CA GLY A 112 3.67 -20.44 8.01
C GLY A 112 2.35 -20.05 8.69
N LEU A 113 1.36 -20.93 8.66
CA LEU A 113 0.07 -20.70 9.30
C LEU A 113 0.19 -20.64 10.83
N LYS A 114 0.98 -21.54 11.42
CA LYS A 114 1.32 -21.51 12.86
C LYS A 114 2.05 -20.21 13.22
N PHE A 115 3.00 -19.79 12.40
CA PHE A 115 3.72 -18.54 12.64
C PHE A 115 2.78 -17.33 12.67
N TYR A 116 1.78 -17.29 11.79
CA TYR A 116 0.88 -16.16 11.65
C TYR A 116 -0.27 -16.17 12.66
N LEU A 117 -0.86 -17.35 12.92
CA LEU A 117 -2.05 -17.48 13.76
C LEU A 117 -1.76 -17.76 15.23
N VAL A 118 -0.63 -18.42 15.54
CA VAL A 118 -0.30 -18.81 16.90
C VAL A 118 0.64 -17.79 17.55
N PRO A 119 0.18 -17.01 18.53
CA PRO A 119 1.03 -16.07 19.22
C PRO A 119 2.12 -16.82 20.01
N SER A 120 3.38 -16.55 19.73
CA SER A 120 4.49 -17.13 20.47
C SER A 120 4.96 -16.17 21.57
N ILE A 121 4.61 -16.49 22.81
CA ILE A 121 5.00 -15.74 24.01
C ILE A 121 6.54 -15.71 24.15
N GLU A 122 7.20 -16.77 23.75
CA GLU A 122 8.65 -16.88 23.79
C GLU A 122 9.36 -15.83 22.91
N ARG A 123 8.88 -15.63 21.68
CA ARG A 123 9.37 -14.58 20.77
C ARG A 123 9.04 -13.18 21.27
N ALA A 124 7.88 -12.99 21.86
CA ALA A 124 7.49 -11.71 22.46
C ALA A 124 8.38 -11.36 23.65
N ASN A 125 8.71 -12.32 24.52
CA ASN A 125 9.64 -12.12 25.62
C ASN A 125 11.06 -11.82 25.15
N ALA A 126 11.54 -12.51 24.11
CA ALA A 126 12.88 -12.29 23.55
C ALA A 126 13.01 -10.88 22.93
N ARG A 127 11.94 -10.34 22.36
CA ARG A 127 11.91 -9.01 21.75
C ARG A 127 11.61 -7.88 22.74
N GLY A 128 11.04 -8.22 23.89
CA GLY A 128 10.55 -7.28 24.91
C GLY A 128 9.15 -6.78 24.61
N TRP A 129 8.26 -6.93 25.57
CA TRP A 129 6.85 -6.55 25.45
C TRP A 129 6.62 -5.08 25.06
N GLY A 130 7.51 -4.18 25.52
CA GLY A 130 7.45 -2.76 25.15
C GLY A 130 7.63 -2.53 23.64
N ASN A 131 8.60 -3.21 23.04
CA ASN A 131 8.85 -3.11 21.60
C ASN A 131 7.72 -3.74 20.79
N VAL A 132 7.21 -4.89 21.21
CA VAL A 132 6.09 -5.57 20.56
C VAL A 132 4.83 -4.70 20.58
N LEU A 133 4.54 -4.06 21.72
CA LEU A 133 3.41 -3.15 21.85
C LEU A 133 3.58 -1.90 20.98
N PHE A 134 4.77 -1.33 20.95
CA PHE A 134 5.09 -0.18 20.12
C PHE A 134 4.95 -0.49 18.62
N ASP A 135 5.47 -1.63 18.17
CA ASP A 135 5.35 -2.10 16.79
C ASP A 135 3.89 -2.32 16.40
N ALA A 136 3.11 -2.95 17.30
CA ALA A 136 1.68 -3.19 17.10
C ALA A 136 0.88 -1.88 17.04
N MET A 137 1.17 -0.91 17.91
CA MET A 137 0.56 0.42 17.86
C MET A 137 0.89 1.15 16.56
N THR A 138 2.15 1.14 16.16
CA THR A 138 2.60 1.78 14.92
C THR A 138 1.90 1.19 13.72
N GLN A 139 1.78 -0.14 13.67
CA GLN A 139 1.07 -0.84 12.61
C GLN A 139 -0.43 -0.51 12.61
N ALA A 140 -1.05 -0.44 13.79
CA ALA A 140 -2.47 -0.07 13.91
C ALA A 140 -2.72 1.37 13.45
N PHE A 141 -1.88 2.32 13.85
CA PHE A 141 -1.99 3.71 13.40
C PHE A 141 -1.80 3.84 11.89
N PHE A 142 -0.84 3.12 11.32
CA PHE A 142 -0.63 3.09 9.88
C PHE A 142 -1.84 2.52 9.13
N THR A 143 -2.39 1.40 9.61
CA THR A 143 -3.55 0.73 8.98
C THR A 143 -4.82 1.58 9.05
N LEU A 144 -5.03 2.27 10.17
CA LEU A 144 -6.18 3.16 10.37
C LEU A 144 -5.97 4.56 9.78
N SER A 145 -4.80 4.83 9.19
CA SER A 145 -4.43 6.14 8.66
C SER A 145 -4.53 7.26 9.70
N VAL A 146 -4.31 6.95 10.98
CA VAL A 146 -4.37 7.92 12.07
C VAL A 146 -3.19 8.89 11.95
N GLY A 147 -3.48 10.18 11.98
CA GLY A 147 -2.47 11.23 11.84
C GLY A 147 -2.06 11.58 10.40
N MET A 148 -2.62 10.90 9.39
CA MET A 148 -2.33 11.21 7.97
C MET A 148 -3.24 12.29 7.36
N GLY A 149 -4.19 12.85 8.10
CA GLY A 149 -5.13 13.88 7.60
C GLY A 149 -6.17 13.36 6.60
N SER A 150 -6.03 12.15 6.09
CA SER A 150 -6.93 11.57 5.07
C SER A 150 -8.37 11.50 5.55
N MET A 151 -8.59 11.15 6.82
CA MET A 151 -9.93 11.07 7.41
C MET A 151 -10.59 12.44 7.57
N GLU A 152 -9.81 13.51 7.78
CA GLU A 152 -10.32 14.89 7.81
C GLU A 152 -10.81 15.32 6.44
N ILE A 153 -10.07 14.95 5.38
CA ILE A 153 -10.46 15.23 4.00
C ILE A 153 -11.75 14.49 3.66
N PHE A 154 -11.83 13.20 3.95
CA PHE A 154 -13.06 12.43 3.73
C PHE A 154 -14.23 12.98 4.55
N GLY A 155 -13.99 13.36 5.81
CA GLY A 155 -14.99 14.00 6.66
C GLY A 155 -15.52 15.31 6.10
N SER A 156 -14.72 16.08 5.36
CA SER A 156 -15.13 17.34 4.73
C SER A 156 -16.14 17.14 3.59
N TYR A 157 -16.16 15.97 2.95
CA TYR A 157 -17.10 15.63 1.89
C TYR A 157 -18.42 15.04 2.39
N ILE A 158 -18.51 14.70 3.68
CA ILE A 158 -19.75 14.18 4.28
C ILE A 158 -20.71 15.37 4.52
N GLY A 159 -21.88 15.34 3.88
CA GLY A 159 -22.89 16.37 4.04
C GLY A 159 -23.42 16.41 5.48
N LYS A 160 -23.81 17.60 5.95
CA LYS A 160 -24.31 17.86 7.31
C LYS A 160 -25.56 17.04 7.69
N GLU A 161 -26.20 16.40 6.74
CA GLU A 161 -27.40 15.57 6.93
C GLU A 161 -27.06 14.12 7.31
N ARG A 162 -25.81 13.70 7.19
CA ARG A 162 -25.37 12.33 7.50
C ARG A 162 -24.70 12.27 8.87
N LYS A 163 -25.03 11.22 9.63
CA LYS A 163 -24.41 10.97 10.94
C LYS A 163 -23.12 10.17 10.74
N LEU A 164 -22.00 10.66 11.27
CA LEU A 164 -20.71 9.98 11.23
C LEU A 164 -20.75 8.53 11.71
N SER A 165 -21.57 8.24 12.72
CA SER A 165 -21.74 6.89 13.26
C SER A 165 -22.48 5.91 12.32
N GLY A 166 -23.04 6.37 11.24
CA GLY A 166 -23.71 5.52 10.25
C GLY A 166 -22.89 5.27 8.99
N GLU A 167 -21.78 6.02 8.82
CA GLU A 167 -20.90 5.93 7.67
C GLU A 167 -19.56 5.22 8.00
N ALA A 168 -19.28 5.02 9.28
CA ALA A 168 -18.14 4.25 9.77
C ALA A 168 -18.45 2.76 9.87
#